data_d080b45b20647708de306ca155374b56
#
_entry.id   d080b45b20647708de306ca155374b56
#
_cell.length_a   1.000
_cell.length_b   1.000
_cell.length_c   1.000
_cell.angle_alpha   90.00
_cell.angle_beta   90.00
_cell.angle_gamma   90.00
#
_symmetry.space_group_name_H-M   'P 1'
#
loop_
_entity.id
_entity.type
_entity.pdbx_description
1 polymer ?
#
loop_
_entity_poly.entity_id
_entity_poly.type
_entity_poly.pdbx_seq_one_letter_code
_entity_poly.pdbx_strand_id
1 'polypeptide(L)'
;DHGYPHELWTTRLLARHAREHAPAEGHECLANLVQGTVCKILGQEDIKPHKVRYYLERRDAEFEQKMAEVLCVYREVQVLKKAAKSNKQRKPVAIVSYDEKPGIQAIATTAPDLPPEPGVYATFARDHEYKRHGTLSLLAGIDLLTGKVHALVRDRHRSREFIEFLKLLDTSYPTRTAIKLILDNH
;
A
#
# COMPACT_ATOMS: atom_id res chain seq x y z
N ASP A 1 -17.79 -4.84 26.76
CA ASP A 1 -18.48 -4.66 25.48
C ASP A 1 -19.67 -3.72 25.70
N HIS A 2 -19.65 -2.57 25.00
CA HIS A 2 -20.66 -1.51 25.19
C HIS A 2 -21.74 -1.54 24.11
N GLY A 3 -21.86 -2.64 23.34
CA GLY A 3 -22.92 -2.86 22.34
C GLY A 3 -22.80 -2.00 21.07
N TYR A 4 -21.66 -1.35 20.83
CA TYR A 4 -21.45 -0.61 19.58
C TYR A 4 -21.06 -1.54 18.43
N PRO A 5 -21.60 -1.34 17.21
CA PRO A 5 -21.28 -2.15 16.04
C PRO A 5 -19.93 -1.75 15.38
N HIS A 6 -18.94 -1.38 16.19
CA HIS A 6 -17.63 -0.90 15.74
C HIS A 6 -16.51 -1.66 16.42
N GLU A 7 -15.54 -2.11 15.65
CA GLU A 7 -14.36 -2.82 16.18
C GLU A 7 -13.41 -1.91 16.96
N LEU A 8 -13.42 -0.60 16.68
CA LEU A 8 -12.49 0.36 17.25
C LEU A 8 -13.19 1.59 17.79
N TRP A 9 -12.64 2.12 18.86
CA TRP A 9 -13.04 3.39 19.42
C TRP A 9 -12.53 4.55 18.58
N THR A 10 -13.40 5.20 17.82
CA THR A 10 -13.05 6.49 17.21
C THR A 10 -13.16 7.60 18.24
N THR A 11 -12.43 8.70 18.06
CA THR A 11 -12.52 9.86 18.97
C THR A 11 -13.92 10.46 19.04
N ARG A 12 -14.71 10.35 17.96
CA ARG A 12 -16.11 10.75 17.90
C ARG A 12 -16.99 9.82 18.75
N LEU A 13 -16.77 8.51 18.64
CA LEU A 13 -17.50 7.52 19.42
C LEU A 13 -17.20 7.65 20.91
N LEU A 14 -15.93 7.86 21.27
CA LEU A 14 -15.52 8.11 22.65
C LEU A 14 -16.18 9.35 23.24
N ALA A 15 -16.20 10.46 22.50
CA ALA A 15 -16.86 11.69 22.94
C ALA A 15 -18.35 11.48 23.16
N ARG A 16 -19.02 10.74 22.27
CA ARG A 16 -20.45 10.41 22.38
C ARG A 16 -20.69 9.52 23.60
N HIS A 17 -19.97 8.44 23.73
CA HIS A 17 -20.12 7.51 24.85
C HIS A 17 -19.91 8.19 26.21
N ALA A 18 -18.86 9.00 26.33
CA ALA A 18 -18.61 9.73 27.56
C ALA A 18 -19.74 10.72 27.91
N ARG A 19 -20.31 11.44 26.92
CA ARG A 19 -21.45 12.32 27.16
C ARG A 19 -22.71 11.58 27.63
N GLU A 20 -22.93 10.39 27.10
CA GLU A 20 -24.13 9.61 27.38
C GLU A 20 -24.06 8.90 28.74
N HIS A 21 -22.88 8.48 29.18
CA HIS A 21 -22.73 7.60 30.36
C HIS A 21 -22.07 8.28 31.55
N ALA A 22 -21.06 9.12 31.35
CA ALA A 22 -20.27 9.68 32.43
C ALA A 22 -21.06 10.56 33.41
N PRO A 23 -22.08 11.34 33.02
CA PRO A 23 -22.90 12.11 33.97
C PRO A 23 -23.60 11.22 34.99
N ALA A 24 -24.12 10.05 34.60
CA ALA A 24 -24.76 9.10 35.49
C ALA A 24 -23.79 8.45 36.50
N GLU A 25 -22.50 8.47 36.18
CA GLU A 25 -21.42 7.96 37.04
C GLU A 25 -20.76 9.09 37.89
N GLY A 26 -21.37 10.28 37.95
CA GLY A 26 -20.90 11.39 38.76
C GLY A 26 -19.96 12.35 38.07
N HIS A 27 -19.77 12.22 36.75
CA HIS A 27 -18.89 13.09 35.96
C HIS A 27 -19.68 14.07 35.07
N GLU A 28 -20.51 14.91 35.67
CA GLU A 28 -21.40 15.88 34.97
C GLU A 28 -20.62 16.83 34.04
N CYS A 29 -19.37 17.13 34.34
CA CYS A 29 -18.50 18.00 33.53
C CYS A 29 -18.26 17.42 32.11
N LEU A 30 -18.47 16.13 31.90
CA LEU A 30 -18.32 15.47 30.62
C LEU A 30 -19.57 15.50 29.74
N ALA A 31 -20.70 16.02 30.24
CA ALA A 31 -21.96 16.12 29.48
C ALA A 31 -21.83 16.88 28.16
N ASN A 32 -20.87 17.81 28.06
CA ASN A 32 -20.61 18.61 26.87
C ASN A 32 -19.25 18.28 26.20
N LEU A 33 -18.69 17.09 26.45
CA LEU A 33 -17.41 16.69 25.91
C LEU A 33 -17.43 16.64 24.38
N VAL A 34 -16.57 17.40 23.72
CA VAL A 34 -16.45 17.44 22.25
C VAL A 34 -15.30 16.57 21.75
N GLN A 35 -15.39 16.10 20.51
CA GLN A 35 -14.37 15.27 19.86
C GLN A 35 -12.97 15.91 19.92
N GLY A 36 -12.87 17.23 19.73
CA GLY A 36 -11.60 17.97 19.77
C GLY A 36 -10.88 17.86 21.10
N THR A 37 -11.63 17.88 22.22
CA THR A 37 -11.08 17.67 23.57
C THR A 37 -10.56 16.25 23.74
N VAL A 38 -11.32 15.23 23.26
CA VAL A 38 -10.87 13.83 23.27
C VAL A 38 -9.58 13.68 22.47
N CYS A 39 -9.49 14.31 21.29
CA CYS A 39 -8.26 14.27 20.49
C CYS A 39 -7.05 14.88 21.23
N LYS A 40 -7.25 15.98 21.95
CA LYS A 40 -6.17 16.62 22.73
C LYS A 40 -5.72 15.73 23.88
N ILE A 41 -6.66 15.17 24.65
CA ILE A 41 -6.36 14.25 25.76
C ILE A 41 -5.59 13.03 25.22
N LEU A 42 -6.13 12.32 24.23
CA LEU A 42 -5.48 11.15 23.67
C LEU A 42 -4.15 11.47 22.95
N GLY A 43 -3.96 12.73 22.55
CA GLY A 43 -2.69 13.21 22.00
C GLY A 43 -1.57 13.24 23.03
N GLN A 44 -1.91 13.54 24.29
CA GLN A 44 -0.99 13.66 25.42
C GLN A 44 -0.73 12.31 26.10
N GLU A 45 -1.66 11.36 25.97
CA GLU A 45 -1.58 10.04 26.62
C GLU A 45 -0.83 9.03 25.75
N ASP A 46 -0.24 8.02 26.39
CA ASP A 46 0.43 6.90 25.71
C ASP A 46 -0.56 5.94 25.06
N ILE A 47 -1.74 5.78 25.68
CA ILE A 47 -2.78 4.87 25.18
C ILE A 47 -3.64 5.59 24.14
N LYS A 48 -3.70 5.02 22.93
CA LYS A 48 -4.43 5.60 21.78
C LYS A 48 -5.42 4.58 21.19
N PRO A 49 -6.58 4.33 21.85
CA PRO A 49 -7.52 3.30 21.45
C PRO A 49 -8.19 3.55 20.08
N HIS A 50 -8.04 4.74 19.54
CA HIS A 50 -8.53 5.16 18.21
C HIS A 50 -7.52 4.93 17.08
N LYS A 51 -6.32 4.40 17.39
CA LYS A 51 -5.27 4.12 16.41
C LYS A 51 -5.01 2.62 16.34
N VAL A 52 -4.82 2.12 15.13
CA VAL A 52 -4.37 0.75 14.87
C VAL A 52 -2.91 0.78 14.49
N ARG A 53 -2.13 -0.11 15.06
CA ARG A 53 -0.78 -0.41 14.63
C ARG A 53 -0.75 -1.88 14.22
N TYR A 54 -0.46 -2.10 12.96
CA TYR A 54 -0.28 -3.45 12.45
C TYR A 54 1.07 -4.00 12.92
N TYR A 55 1.08 -5.28 13.30
CA TYR A 55 2.28 -6.03 13.60
C TYR A 55 2.25 -7.34 12.81
N LEU A 56 3.43 -7.86 12.52
CA LEU A 56 3.57 -9.15 11.87
C LEU A 56 3.70 -10.23 12.94
N GLU A 57 2.74 -11.12 13.02
CA GLU A 57 2.83 -12.29 13.89
C GLU A 57 3.64 -13.39 13.21
N ARG A 58 4.65 -13.90 13.94
CA ARG A 58 5.53 -14.95 13.45
C ARG A 58 4.85 -16.30 13.58
N ARG A 59 4.08 -16.68 12.57
CA ARG A 59 3.36 -17.98 12.53
C ARG A 59 4.16 -19.08 11.86
N ASP A 60 5.21 -18.75 11.10
CA ASP A 60 6.07 -19.70 10.40
C ASP A 60 7.31 -20.00 11.25
N ALA A 61 7.54 -21.29 11.57
CA ALA A 61 8.72 -21.73 12.31
C ALA A 61 10.05 -21.40 11.60
N GLU A 62 10.02 -21.31 10.26
CA GLU A 62 11.19 -20.97 9.43
C GLU A 62 11.29 -19.48 9.12
N PHE A 63 10.47 -18.62 9.74
CA PHE A 63 10.40 -17.19 9.46
C PHE A 63 11.78 -16.50 9.50
N GLU A 64 12.56 -16.77 10.54
CA GLU A 64 13.89 -16.15 10.73
C GLU A 64 14.86 -16.51 9.60
N GLN A 65 14.82 -17.76 9.14
CA GLN A 65 15.67 -18.23 8.04
C GLN A 65 15.24 -17.56 6.73
N LYS A 66 13.94 -17.61 6.41
CA LYS A 66 13.39 -17.00 5.18
C LYS A 66 13.63 -15.49 5.16
N MET A 67 13.45 -14.82 6.29
CA MET A 67 13.73 -13.39 6.42
C MET A 67 15.23 -13.09 6.21
N ALA A 68 16.12 -13.91 6.77
CA ALA A 68 17.56 -13.75 6.56
C ALA A 68 17.96 -13.90 5.09
N GLU A 69 17.35 -14.83 4.35
CA GLU A 69 17.57 -15.01 2.92
C GLU A 69 17.15 -13.77 2.11
N VAL A 70 15.96 -13.23 2.38
CA VAL A 70 15.49 -11.99 1.75
C VAL A 70 16.41 -10.82 2.06
N LEU A 71 16.81 -10.66 3.32
CA LEU A 71 17.74 -9.59 3.72
C LEU A 71 19.13 -9.73 3.05
N CYS A 72 19.59 -10.96 2.82
CA CYS A 72 20.83 -11.21 2.07
C CYS A 72 20.73 -10.70 0.62
N VAL A 73 19.58 -10.89 -0.04
CA VAL A 73 19.36 -10.36 -1.41
C VAL A 73 19.40 -8.84 -1.41
N TYR A 74 18.77 -8.16 -0.46
CA TYR A 74 18.85 -6.69 -0.37
C TYR A 74 20.26 -6.18 -0.07
N ARG A 75 21.05 -6.89 0.75
CA ARG A 75 22.48 -6.58 0.96
C ARG A 75 23.27 -6.75 -0.35
N GLU A 76 23.00 -7.81 -1.11
CA GLU A 76 23.61 -8.02 -2.43
C GLU A 76 23.34 -6.83 -3.37
N VAL A 77 22.11 -6.31 -3.41
CA VAL A 77 21.76 -5.10 -4.17
C VAL A 77 22.65 -3.92 -3.77
N GLN A 78 22.83 -3.68 -2.47
CA GLN A 78 23.68 -2.58 -1.99
C GLN A 78 25.14 -2.75 -2.40
N VAL A 79 25.68 -3.97 -2.30
CA VAL A 79 27.07 -4.29 -2.70
C VAL A 79 27.23 -4.11 -4.21
N LEU A 80 26.29 -4.59 -5.01
CA LEU A 80 26.33 -4.47 -6.47
C LEU A 80 26.23 -3.01 -6.93
N LYS A 81 25.36 -2.20 -6.31
CA LYS A 81 25.29 -0.75 -6.58
C LYS A 81 26.59 -0.02 -6.28
N LYS A 82 27.26 -0.36 -5.17
CA LYS A 82 28.57 0.21 -4.82
C LYS A 82 29.66 -0.25 -5.81
N ALA A 83 29.62 -1.52 -6.22
CA ALA A 83 30.61 -2.08 -7.14
C ALA A 83 30.43 -1.58 -8.58
N ALA A 84 29.22 -1.28 -9.02
CA ALA A 84 28.94 -0.69 -10.34
C ALA A 84 29.63 0.68 -10.50
N LYS A 85 29.81 1.43 -9.41
CA LYS A 85 30.56 2.69 -9.40
C LYS A 85 32.09 2.50 -9.58
N SER A 86 32.62 1.29 -9.41
CA SER A 86 34.06 1.01 -9.45
C SER A 86 34.54 0.34 -10.74
N ASN A 87 33.75 0.32 -11.80
CA ASN A 87 34.10 -0.15 -13.16
C ASN A 87 34.70 -1.57 -13.26
N LYS A 88 34.34 -2.47 -12.33
CA LYS A 88 34.76 -3.88 -12.40
C LYS A 88 33.80 -4.68 -13.26
N GLN A 89 34.34 -5.31 -14.32
CA GLN A 89 33.60 -6.24 -15.19
C GLN A 89 32.98 -7.38 -14.35
N ARG A 90 31.67 -7.45 -14.25
CA ARG A 90 30.95 -8.54 -13.60
C ARG A 90 29.95 -9.16 -14.59
N LYS A 91 29.54 -10.41 -14.32
CA LYS A 91 28.41 -11.02 -15.04
C LYS A 91 27.18 -10.14 -14.82
N PRO A 92 26.44 -9.82 -15.89
CA PRO A 92 25.23 -8.99 -15.76
C PRO A 92 24.19 -9.74 -14.92
N VAL A 93 23.70 -9.07 -13.88
CA VAL A 93 22.64 -9.57 -12.98
C VAL A 93 21.57 -8.51 -12.87
N ALA A 94 20.31 -8.92 -12.96
CA ALA A 94 19.15 -8.13 -12.61
C ALA A 94 18.52 -8.70 -11.34
N ILE A 95 18.08 -7.85 -10.42
CA ILE A 95 17.35 -8.25 -9.21
C ILE A 95 16.03 -7.52 -9.24
N VAL A 96 14.95 -8.25 -9.49
CA VAL A 96 13.61 -7.69 -9.71
C VAL A 96 12.73 -8.06 -8.54
N SER A 97 12.18 -7.05 -7.86
CA SER A 97 11.11 -7.22 -6.87
C SER A 97 9.78 -7.13 -7.61
N TYR A 98 9.00 -8.18 -7.55
CA TYR A 98 7.71 -8.34 -8.24
C TYR A 98 6.56 -8.30 -7.25
N ASP A 99 5.44 -7.71 -7.67
CA ASP A 99 4.18 -7.69 -6.93
C ASP A 99 3.00 -7.52 -7.89
N GLU A 100 1.79 -7.87 -7.44
CA GLU A 100 0.56 -7.73 -8.18
C GLU A 100 -0.38 -6.73 -7.53
N LYS A 101 -1.05 -5.94 -8.36
CA LYS A 101 -2.17 -5.11 -7.96
C LYS A 101 -3.44 -5.58 -8.65
N PRO A 102 -4.22 -6.49 -8.04
CA PRO A 102 -5.50 -6.92 -8.58
C PRO A 102 -6.61 -5.89 -8.34
N GLY A 103 -7.72 -6.05 -9.05
CA GLY A 103 -8.96 -5.33 -8.77
C GLY A 103 -8.92 -3.83 -9.05
N ILE A 104 -8.04 -3.35 -9.93
CA ILE A 104 -8.02 -1.96 -10.36
C ILE A 104 -9.30 -1.69 -11.15
N GLN A 105 -10.14 -0.78 -10.64
CA GLN A 105 -11.38 -0.43 -11.33
C GLN A 105 -11.08 0.39 -12.59
N ALA A 106 -11.50 -0.13 -13.74
CA ALA A 106 -11.50 0.60 -14.99
C ALA A 106 -12.80 1.42 -15.05
N ILE A 107 -12.69 2.73 -14.89
CA ILE A 107 -13.80 3.66 -14.91
C ILE A 107 -13.58 4.74 -15.97
N ALA A 108 -14.67 5.24 -16.56
CA ALA A 108 -14.66 6.43 -17.40
C ALA A 108 -15.73 7.39 -16.92
N THR A 109 -15.48 8.68 -17.00
CA THR A 109 -16.49 9.72 -16.75
C THR A 109 -17.57 9.65 -17.83
N THR A 110 -18.81 9.97 -17.48
CA THR A 110 -19.94 9.99 -18.43
C THR A 110 -19.97 11.26 -19.27
N ALA A 111 -19.37 12.34 -18.77
CA ALA A 111 -19.19 13.61 -19.47
C ALA A 111 -17.73 14.09 -19.42
N PRO A 112 -17.31 14.95 -20.35
CA PRO A 112 -15.98 15.56 -20.31
C PRO A 112 -15.83 16.50 -19.12
N ASP A 113 -14.59 16.64 -18.62
CA ASP A 113 -14.26 17.59 -17.57
C ASP A 113 -14.51 19.02 -18.05
N LEU A 114 -15.09 19.87 -17.20
CA LEU A 114 -15.23 21.30 -17.45
C LEU A 114 -13.93 22.02 -17.06
N PRO A 115 -13.34 22.80 -17.96
CA PRO A 115 -12.11 23.53 -17.67
C PRO A 115 -12.35 24.68 -16.67
N PRO A 116 -11.28 25.15 -15.99
CA PRO A 116 -11.35 26.35 -15.18
C PRO A 116 -11.79 27.57 -16.01
N GLU A 117 -12.68 28.38 -15.46
CA GLU A 117 -13.15 29.61 -16.05
C GLU A 117 -12.86 30.80 -15.10
N PRO A 118 -12.03 31.76 -15.46
CA PRO A 118 -11.67 32.87 -14.61
C PRO A 118 -12.89 33.64 -14.10
N GLY A 119 -12.99 33.86 -12.81
CA GLY A 119 -14.11 34.55 -12.17
C GLY A 119 -15.35 33.67 -11.91
N VAL A 120 -15.41 32.46 -12.45
CA VAL A 120 -16.53 31.52 -12.29
C VAL A 120 -16.08 30.27 -11.56
N TYR A 121 -15.09 29.54 -12.08
CA TYR A 121 -14.57 28.30 -11.50
C TYR A 121 -13.04 28.33 -11.48
N ALA A 122 -12.45 28.16 -10.28
CA ALA A 122 -11.01 28.15 -10.12
C ALA A 122 -10.32 26.82 -10.50
N THR A 123 -11.09 25.72 -10.61
CA THR A 123 -10.57 24.36 -10.80
C THR A 123 -11.34 23.62 -11.87
N PHE A 124 -10.75 22.52 -12.38
CA PHE A 124 -11.50 21.57 -13.19
C PHE A 124 -12.67 20.99 -12.40
N ALA A 125 -13.84 20.95 -13.02
CA ALA A 125 -15.01 20.25 -12.50
C ALA A 125 -15.19 18.93 -13.26
N ARG A 126 -15.30 17.82 -12.51
CA ARG A 126 -15.48 16.47 -13.05
C ARG A 126 -16.85 15.96 -12.69
N ASP A 127 -17.50 15.27 -13.63
CA ASP A 127 -18.76 14.62 -13.42
C ASP A 127 -18.67 13.59 -12.28
N HIS A 128 -19.66 13.56 -11.40
CA HIS A 128 -19.78 12.56 -10.33
C HIS A 128 -20.18 11.19 -10.86
N GLU A 129 -20.84 11.14 -11.99
CA GLU A 129 -21.25 9.89 -12.61
C GLU A 129 -20.08 9.27 -13.39
N TYR A 130 -19.99 7.94 -13.29
CA TYR A 130 -18.98 7.18 -14.01
C TYR A 130 -19.53 5.85 -14.52
N LYS A 131 -19.01 5.41 -15.63
CA LYS A 131 -19.25 4.07 -16.18
C LYS A 131 -18.16 3.12 -15.77
N ARG A 132 -18.53 1.95 -15.26
CA ARG A 132 -17.58 0.87 -14.94
C ARG A 132 -17.34 0.01 -16.18
N HIS A 133 -16.07 -0.19 -16.52
CA HIS A 133 -15.62 -1.04 -17.62
C HIS A 133 -15.04 -2.38 -17.14
N GLY A 134 -15.20 -2.68 -15.84
CA GLY A 134 -14.69 -3.89 -15.22
C GLY A 134 -13.47 -3.62 -14.32
N THR A 135 -12.69 -4.66 -14.10
CA THR A 135 -11.46 -4.60 -13.29
C THR A 135 -10.28 -5.10 -14.10
N LEU A 136 -9.12 -4.52 -13.83
CA LEU A 136 -7.85 -4.92 -14.39
C LEU A 136 -6.89 -5.36 -13.27
N SER A 137 -5.89 -6.12 -13.63
CA SER A 137 -4.78 -6.49 -12.76
C SER A 137 -3.48 -5.98 -13.35
N LEU A 138 -2.66 -5.37 -12.51
CA LEU A 138 -1.30 -4.95 -12.84
C LEU A 138 -0.34 -5.97 -12.25
N LEU A 139 0.50 -6.58 -13.09
CA LEU A 139 1.67 -7.36 -12.69
C LEU A 139 2.88 -6.46 -12.93
N ALA A 140 3.64 -6.17 -11.89
CA ALA A 140 4.75 -5.24 -12.01
C ALA A 140 5.99 -5.72 -11.26
N GLY A 141 7.16 -5.37 -11.76
CA GLY A 141 8.43 -5.63 -11.12
C GLY A 141 9.39 -4.47 -11.31
N ILE A 142 10.09 -4.12 -10.24
CA ILE A 142 11.14 -3.11 -10.27
C ILE A 142 12.52 -3.76 -10.19
N ASP A 143 13.38 -3.46 -11.15
CA ASP A 143 14.79 -3.81 -11.06
C ASP A 143 15.46 -2.94 -9.99
N LEU A 144 15.84 -3.57 -8.90
CA LEU A 144 16.43 -2.90 -7.74
C LEU A 144 17.81 -2.30 -8.02
N LEU A 145 18.52 -2.72 -9.07
CA LEU A 145 19.82 -2.18 -9.45
C LEU A 145 19.67 -0.90 -10.27
N THR A 146 18.77 -0.88 -11.22
CA THR A 146 18.60 0.19 -12.20
C THR A 146 17.44 1.12 -11.92
N GLY A 147 16.44 0.66 -11.16
CA GLY A 147 15.16 1.35 -10.95
C GLY A 147 14.19 1.21 -12.13
N LYS A 148 14.53 0.41 -13.15
CA LYS A 148 13.64 0.17 -14.29
C LYS A 148 12.42 -0.63 -13.85
N VAL A 149 11.23 -0.18 -14.25
CA VAL A 149 9.97 -0.85 -13.97
C VAL A 149 9.53 -1.63 -15.21
N HIS A 150 9.17 -2.88 -15.02
CA HIS A 150 8.51 -3.74 -15.98
C HIS A 150 7.07 -3.93 -15.54
N ALA A 151 6.11 -3.75 -16.43
CA ALA A 151 4.70 -3.83 -16.09
C ALA A 151 3.90 -4.53 -17.19
N LEU A 152 2.90 -5.30 -16.77
CA LEU A 152 1.95 -5.99 -17.62
C LEU A 152 0.54 -5.80 -17.06
N VAL A 153 -0.37 -5.24 -17.85
CA VAL A 153 -1.78 -5.08 -17.48
C VAL A 153 -2.60 -6.17 -18.17
N ARG A 154 -3.41 -6.87 -17.39
CA ARG A 154 -4.29 -7.95 -17.85
C ARG A 154 -5.62 -7.90 -17.11
N ASP A 155 -6.63 -8.58 -17.64
CA ASP A 155 -7.92 -8.74 -16.98
C ASP A 155 -7.84 -9.60 -15.72
N ARG A 156 -6.84 -10.47 -15.64
CA ARG A 156 -6.63 -11.43 -14.56
C ARG A 156 -5.15 -11.53 -14.19
N HIS A 157 -4.86 -12.14 -13.02
CA HIS A 157 -3.51 -12.33 -12.48
C HIS A 157 -3.27 -13.81 -12.09
N ARG A 158 -3.59 -14.73 -13.01
CA ARG A 158 -3.37 -16.18 -12.81
C ARG A 158 -1.94 -16.57 -13.23
N SER A 159 -1.56 -17.78 -12.96
CA SER A 159 -0.26 -18.36 -13.37
C SER A 159 0.09 -18.12 -14.85
N ARG A 160 -0.92 -18.08 -15.73
CA ARG A 160 -0.72 -17.79 -17.15
C ARG A 160 -0.20 -16.35 -17.37
N GLU A 161 -0.81 -15.39 -16.75
CA GLU A 161 -0.43 -13.98 -16.84
C GLU A 161 0.93 -13.74 -16.17
N PHE A 162 1.23 -14.46 -15.08
CA PHE A 162 2.55 -14.45 -14.48
C PHE A 162 3.63 -15.02 -15.42
N ILE A 163 3.35 -16.14 -16.13
CA ILE A 163 4.27 -16.67 -17.14
C ILE A 163 4.50 -15.65 -18.27
N GLU A 164 3.47 -14.92 -18.69
CA GLU A 164 3.63 -13.84 -19.68
C GLU A 164 4.56 -12.74 -19.16
N PHE A 165 4.44 -12.38 -17.87
CA PHE A 165 5.33 -11.41 -17.22
C PHE A 165 6.78 -11.92 -17.16
N LEU A 166 7.01 -13.21 -16.85
CA LEU A 166 8.35 -13.80 -16.88
C LEU A 166 8.97 -13.74 -18.28
N LYS A 167 8.20 -14.01 -19.32
CA LYS A 167 8.64 -13.87 -20.72
C LYS A 167 8.98 -12.42 -21.08
N LEU A 168 8.20 -11.45 -20.57
CA LEU A 168 8.51 -10.03 -20.71
C LEU A 168 9.85 -9.68 -20.09
N LEU A 169 10.14 -10.19 -18.89
CA LEU A 169 11.43 -9.98 -18.24
C LEU A 169 12.57 -10.61 -19.04
N ASP A 170 12.41 -11.85 -19.47
CA ASP A 170 13.44 -12.58 -20.25
C ASP A 170 13.82 -11.81 -21.53
N THR A 171 12.84 -11.27 -22.24
CA THR A 171 13.07 -10.46 -23.45
C THR A 171 13.62 -9.03 -23.16
N SER A 172 13.46 -8.55 -21.94
CA SER A 172 13.88 -7.19 -21.55
C SER A 172 15.35 -7.07 -21.17
N TYR A 173 16.02 -8.19 -20.97
CA TYR A 173 17.43 -8.25 -20.59
C TYR A 173 18.28 -9.03 -21.61
N PRO A 174 19.59 -8.72 -21.73
CA PRO A 174 20.49 -9.52 -22.56
C PRO A 174 20.53 -10.99 -22.13
N THR A 175 20.63 -11.91 -23.08
CA THR A 175 20.60 -13.37 -22.89
C THR A 175 21.57 -13.94 -21.85
N ARG A 176 22.62 -13.21 -21.50
CA ARG A 176 23.60 -13.61 -20.47
C ARG A 176 23.33 -13.05 -19.09
N THR A 177 22.22 -12.33 -18.92
CA THR A 177 21.86 -11.72 -17.64
C THR A 177 21.18 -12.73 -16.74
N ALA A 178 21.71 -12.95 -15.55
CA ALA A 178 21.01 -13.72 -14.52
C ALA A 178 19.93 -12.85 -13.89
N ILE A 179 18.66 -13.30 -13.92
CA ILE A 179 17.54 -12.59 -13.31
C ILE A 179 17.17 -13.28 -12.00
N LYS A 180 17.29 -12.56 -10.90
CA LYS A 180 16.80 -12.97 -9.56
C LYS A 180 15.46 -12.30 -9.32
N LEU A 181 14.44 -13.07 -8.96
CA LEU A 181 13.12 -12.55 -8.60
C LEU A 181 12.91 -12.64 -7.10
N ILE A 182 12.39 -11.56 -6.52
CA ILE A 182 11.82 -11.53 -5.17
C ILE A 182 10.31 -11.57 -5.36
N LEU A 183 9.68 -12.61 -4.84
CA LEU A 183 8.24 -12.86 -4.94
C LEU A 183 7.65 -12.88 -3.54
N ASP A 184 6.43 -12.38 -3.40
CA ASP A 184 5.57 -12.70 -2.27
C ASP A 184 4.92 -14.06 -2.50
N ASN A 185 4.57 -14.80 -1.47
CA ASN A 185 4.01 -16.15 -1.45
C ASN A 185 3.22 -16.57 -2.71
N HIS A 186 3.92 -17.08 -3.70
CA HIS A 186 3.34 -17.61 -4.93
C HIS A 186 3.35 -19.14 -4.93
#